data_9e896402a5a6077fc18b4e4eddd18c60
#
_entry.id   9e896402a5a6077fc18b4e4eddd18c60
#
_cell.length_a   1.000
_cell.length_b   1.000
_cell.length_c   1.000
_cell.angle_alpha   90.00
_cell.angle_beta   90.00
_cell.angle_gamma   90.00
#
_symmetry.space_group_name_H-M   'P 1'
#
loop_
_entity.id
_entity.type
_entity.pdbx_description
1 polymer ?
#
loop_
_entity_poly.entity_id
_entity_poly.type
_entity_poly.pdbx_seq_one_letter_code
_entity_poly.pdbx_strand_id
1 'polypeptide(L)'
;MKQLIIASIAFIGLSFAANAQYDSKGDSIPSKFRPGAMWFFTGWRPASIEKVRKYDRLIFDITYNDWIGDKNLFENHWGSIGLNTNLMFDIPLTKGNTVSIGTGLSHSYHVTRHNGHLDGIDSLGITVWQPKQPTDNFRKSLLGGHSFSVPLELRFHKESWRHFKVHIGGKVGIQTSMYNKYVTGQWLDRDVTKSYKFPDQNFFLYSAHIRLGFRNWALFGSYNFNTIFSNPNSIQLNRVQMGLSISLF
;
A
#
# COMPACT_ATOMS: atom_id res chain seq x y z
N MET A 1 8.06 -27.89 -0.70
CA MET A 1 6.99 -28.05 0.31
C MET A 1 6.42 -26.71 0.79
N LYS A 2 7.22 -25.74 1.26
CA LYS A 2 6.70 -24.43 1.75
C LYS A 2 5.86 -23.65 0.71
N GLN A 3 6.27 -23.66 -0.55
CA GLN A 3 5.53 -22.97 -1.64
C GLN A 3 4.18 -23.64 -1.95
N LEU A 4 4.08 -24.96 -1.83
CA LEU A 4 2.83 -25.71 -2.01
C LEU A 4 1.82 -25.42 -0.88
N ILE A 5 2.29 -25.24 0.35
CA ILE A 5 1.44 -24.90 1.51
C ILE A 5 0.88 -23.48 1.34
N ILE A 6 1.71 -22.53 0.91
CA ILE A 6 1.27 -21.15 0.67
C ILE A 6 0.24 -21.10 -0.47
N ALA A 7 0.49 -21.81 -1.56
CA ALA A 7 -0.46 -21.91 -2.67
C ALA A 7 -1.77 -22.56 -2.26
N SER A 8 -1.74 -23.59 -1.42
CA SER A 8 -2.94 -24.27 -0.91
C SER A 8 -3.76 -23.36 0.03
N ILE A 9 -3.09 -22.60 0.91
CA ILE A 9 -3.77 -21.65 1.79
C ILE A 9 -4.41 -20.51 0.98
N ALA A 10 -3.72 -20.01 -0.05
CA ALA A 10 -4.26 -19.00 -0.95
C ALA A 10 -5.48 -19.54 -1.74
N PHE A 11 -5.42 -20.78 -2.20
CA PHE A 11 -6.52 -21.41 -2.95
C PHE A 11 -7.73 -21.67 -2.06
N ILE A 12 -7.53 -22.12 -0.82
CA ILE A 12 -8.60 -22.31 0.16
C ILE A 12 -9.24 -20.96 0.52
N GLY A 13 -8.44 -19.91 0.74
CA GLY A 13 -8.94 -18.55 1.00
C GLY A 13 -9.80 -18.01 -0.15
N LEU A 14 -9.41 -18.27 -1.38
CA LEU A 14 -10.19 -17.88 -2.58
C LEU A 14 -11.52 -18.61 -2.70
N SER A 15 -11.59 -19.90 -2.31
CA SER A 15 -12.82 -20.68 -2.37
C SER A 15 -13.86 -20.27 -1.32
N PHE A 16 -13.44 -19.87 -0.13
CA PHE A 16 -14.35 -19.31 0.88
C PHE A 16 -14.90 -17.93 0.46
N ALA A 17 -14.11 -17.13 -0.23
CA ALA A 17 -14.52 -15.83 -0.73
C ALA A 17 -15.61 -15.91 -1.81
N ALA A 18 -15.59 -16.94 -2.65
CA ALA A 18 -16.59 -17.13 -3.70
C ALA A 18 -18.00 -17.38 -3.14
N ASN A 19 -18.10 -18.05 -1.99
CA ASN A 19 -19.39 -18.34 -1.36
C ASN A 19 -19.95 -17.15 -0.53
N ALA A 20 -19.11 -16.31 0.03
CA ALA A 20 -19.52 -15.14 0.83
C ALA A 20 -20.16 -14.03 -0.01
N GLN A 21 -20.12 -14.14 -1.34
CA GLN A 21 -20.54 -13.09 -2.26
C GLN A 21 -21.86 -13.38 -2.98
N TYR A 22 -22.45 -14.53 -2.77
CA TYR A 22 -23.70 -14.93 -3.39
C TYR A 22 -24.81 -14.86 -2.35
N ASP A 23 -25.51 -13.74 -2.28
CA ASP A 23 -26.82 -13.69 -1.63
C ASP A 23 -27.87 -13.99 -2.69
N SER A 24 -28.31 -15.24 -2.73
CA SER A 24 -29.32 -15.73 -3.68
C SER A 24 -30.70 -15.07 -3.48
N LYS A 25 -30.89 -14.31 -2.40
CA LYS A 25 -32.18 -13.69 -2.06
C LYS A 25 -32.27 -12.19 -2.34
N GLY A 26 -31.18 -11.52 -2.62
CA GLY A 26 -31.17 -10.05 -2.76
C GLY A 26 -30.68 -9.51 -4.10
N ASP A 27 -30.01 -10.30 -4.92
CA ASP A 27 -29.43 -9.86 -6.20
C ASP A 27 -30.16 -10.43 -7.40
N SER A 28 -31.27 -9.81 -7.76
CA SER A 28 -31.97 -10.11 -9.02
C SER A 28 -31.21 -9.59 -10.26
N ILE A 29 -30.10 -8.84 -10.08
CA ILE A 29 -29.31 -8.27 -11.19
C ILE A 29 -27.83 -8.62 -11.00
N PRO A 30 -27.29 -9.64 -11.71
CA PRO A 30 -25.88 -9.95 -11.64
C PRO A 30 -25.02 -8.78 -12.14
N SER A 31 -24.02 -8.37 -11.34
CA SER A 31 -23.06 -7.37 -11.77
C SER A 31 -22.25 -7.91 -12.95
N LYS A 32 -22.47 -7.40 -14.15
CA LYS A 32 -21.64 -7.78 -15.30
C LYS A 32 -20.26 -7.16 -15.11
N PHE A 33 -19.24 -8.01 -15.10
CA PHE A 33 -17.85 -7.61 -15.22
C PHE A 33 -17.67 -6.82 -16.53
N ARG A 34 -17.09 -5.64 -16.46
CA ARG A 34 -16.72 -4.84 -17.64
C ARG A 34 -15.21 -4.80 -17.74
N PRO A 35 -14.57 -5.71 -18.50
CA PRO A 35 -13.13 -5.70 -18.70
C PRO A 35 -12.71 -4.56 -19.62
N GLY A 36 -11.48 -4.04 -19.40
CA GLY A 36 -10.78 -3.17 -20.33
C GLY A 36 -10.78 -1.68 -19.99
N ALA A 37 -10.08 -0.90 -20.81
CA ALA A 37 -9.88 0.55 -20.63
C ALA A 37 -11.20 1.36 -20.61
N MET A 38 -12.23 0.88 -21.29
CA MET A 38 -13.58 1.47 -21.28
C MET A 38 -14.19 1.56 -19.87
N TRP A 39 -13.74 0.72 -18.97
CA TRP A 39 -14.18 0.74 -17.56
C TRP A 39 -13.80 2.05 -16.83
N PHE A 40 -12.66 2.64 -17.11
CA PHE A 40 -12.25 3.95 -16.58
C PHE A 40 -13.16 5.06 -17.08
N PHE A 41 -13.57 5.02 -18.33
CA PHE A 41 -14.45 6.04 -18.93
C PHE A 41 -15.89 5.94 -18.45
N THR A 42 -16.39 4.74 -18.16
CA THR A 42 -17.76 4.57 -17.64
C THR A 42 -17.91 5.05 -16.19
N GLY A 43 -16.82 5.22 -15.44
CA GLY A 43 -16.83 5.84 -14.12
C GLY A 43 -17.26 7.31 -14.12
N TRP A 44 -17.13 8.02 -15.24
CA TRP A 44 -17.43 9.44 -15.40
C TRP A 44 -18.83 9.71 -15.96
N ARG A 45 -19.48 8.72 -16.55
CA ARG A 45 -20.82 8.86 -17.11
C ARG A 45 -21.82 8.04 -16.29
N PRO A 46 -23.00 8.59 -15.94
CA PRO A 46 -24.04 7.79 -15.33
C PRO A 46 -24.42 6.67 -16.28
N ALA A 47 -24.40 5.44 -15.80
CA ALA A 47 -24.90 4.31 -16.57
C ALA A 47 -26.43 4.45 -16.69
N SER A 48 -26.99 4.13 -17.85
CA SER A 48 -28.44 4.17 -18.10
C SER A 48 -29.23 3.18 -17.22
N ILE A 49 -28.55 2.19 -16.65
CA ILE A 49 -29.07 1.27 -15.63
C ILE A 49 -28.04 1.20 -14.52
N GLU A 50 -28.38 1.68 -13.35
CA GLU A 50 -27.49 1.65 -12.18
C GLU A 50 -27.26 0.21 -11.74
N LYS A 51 -26.04 -0.28 -11.97
CA LYS A 51 -25.56 -1.49 -11.34
C LYS A 51 -24.73 -1.09 -10.15
N VAL A 52 -25.32 -1.19 -8.98
CA VAL A 52 -24.63 -0.91 -7.72
C VAL A 52 -23.48 -1.91 -7.57
N ARG A 53 -22.29 -1.40 -7.46
CA ARG A 53 -21.12 -2.19 -7.11
C ARG A 53 -21.15 -2.43 -5.62
N LYS A 54 -21.31 -3.69 -5.22
CA LYS A 54 -21.43 -4.03 -3.79
C LYS A 54 -20.09 -4.25 -3.11
N TYR A 55 -19.03 -4.56 -3.87
CA TYR A 55 -17.76 -5.02 -3.31
C TYR A 55 -16.57 -4.41 -4.03
N ASP A 56 -15.56 -4.02 -3.28
CA ASP A 56 -14.25 -3.58 -3.76
C ASP A 56 -13.23 -4.67 -3.42
N ARG A 57 -12.98 -5.59 -4.35
CA ARG A 57 -12.13 -6.77 -4.11
C ARG A 57 -10.67 -6.54 -4.43
N LEU A 58 -10.39 -5.94 -5.57
CA LEU A 58 -9.03 -5.63 -5.98
C LEU A 58 -8.85 -4.13 -6.00
N ILE A 59 -8.00 -3.64 -5.12
CA ILE A 59 -7.75 -2.23 -4.93
C ILE A 59 -6.27 -1.95 -5.14
N PHE A 60 -5.97 -1.00 -6.02
CA PHE A 60 -4.64 -0.46 -6.23
C PHE A 60 -4.55 0.94 -5.63
N ASP A 61 -3.59 1.15 -4.72
CA ASP A 61 -3.29 2.48 -4.21
C ASP A 61 -1.95 2.94 -4.82
N ILE A 62 -1.99 3.97 -5.65
CA ILE A 62 -0.79 4.65 -6.15
C ILE A 62 -0.48 5.76 -5.17
N THR A 63 0.68 5.68 -4.51
CA THR A 63 0.99 6.51 -3.36
C THR A 63 2.24 7.35 -3.58
N TYR A 64 2.22 8.53 -3.02
CA TYR A 64 3.39 9.31 -2.68
C TYR A 64 3.79 8.95 -1.24
N ASN A 65 5.07 8.65 -1.03
CA ASN A 65 5.60 8.24 0.27
C ASN A 65 6.40 9.37 0.88
N ASP A 66 6.15 9.62 2.15
CA ASP A 66 6.90 10.57 2.96
C ASP A 66 7.21 9.97 4.33
N TRP A 67 8.04 10.67 5.10
CA TRP A 67 8.45 10.29 6.44
C TRP A 67 8.14 11.39 7.44
N ILE A 68 7.70 10.99 8.63
CA ILE A 68 7.57 11.86 9.81
C ILE A 68 8.57 11.35 10.85
N GLY A 69 9.25 12.26 11.54
CA GLY A 69 10.25 11.93 12.56
C GLY A 69 11.43 12.88 12.47
N ASP A 70 12.64 12.36 12.37
CA ASP A 70 13.90 13.14 12.29
C ASP A 70 14.03 13.91 10.97
N LYS A 71 13.02 14.73 10.67
CA LYS A 71 12.87 15.48 9.40
C LYS A 71 13.99 16.49 9.13
N ASN A 72 14.65 16.98 10.17
CA ASN A 72 15.72 17.97 10.02
C ASN A 72 16.94 17.43 9.29
N LEU A 73 17.07 16.10 9.24
CA LEU A 73 18.19 15.41 8.58
C LEU A 73 17.79 14.87 7.21
N PHE A 74 16.50 14.62 6.97
CA PHE A 74 16.02 13.86 5.85
C PHE A 74 15.09 14.69 4.96
N GLU A 75 15.53 15.03 3.76
CA GLU A 75 14.71 15.68 2.75
C GLU A 75 14.19 14.68 1.73
N ASN A 76 12.88 14.64 1.59
CA ASN A 76 12.21 13.77 0.65
C ASN A 76 12.06 14.42 -0.74
N HIS A 77 12.21 13.63 -1.79
CA HIS A 77 12.07 14.09 -3.17
C HIS A 77 10.75 13.64 -3.80
N TRP A 78 10.19 14.45 -4.70
CA TRP A 78 8.92 14.24 -5.40
C TRP A 78 8.78 12.88 -6.11
N GLY A 79 9.87 12.19 -6.41
CA GLY A 79 9.85 10.86 -7.03
C GLY A 79 9.68 9.69 -6.04
N SER A 80 9.19 9.94 -4.85
CA SER A 80 8.92 8.94 -3.80
C SER A 80 7.57 8.27 -4.01
N ILE A 81 7.52 7.27 -4.90
CA ILE A 81 6.28 6.64 -5.35
C ILE A 81 6.18 5.22 -4.80
N GLY A 82 4.97 4.80 -4.48
CA GLY A 82 4.64 3.43 -4.08
C GLY A 82 3.40 2.90 -4.78
N LEU A 83 3.25 1.58 -4.71
CA LEU A 83 2.09 0.86 -5.19
C LEU A 83 1.66 -0.16 -4.14
N ASN A 84 0.42 -0.03 -3.66
CA ASN A 84 -0.18 -1.05 -2.81
C ASN A 84 -1.21 -1.81 -3.64
N THR A 85 -1.11 -3.13 -3.64
CA THR A 85 -2.08 -4.04 -4.26
C THR A 85 -2.81 -4.76 -3.14
N ASN A 86 -4.12 -4.55 -3.05
CA ASN A 86 -4.94 -5.10 -1.98
C ASN A 86 -5.99 -6.03 -2.58
N LEU A 87 -5.96 -7.31 -2.17
CA LEU A 87 -7.00 -8.27 -2.45
C LEU A 87 -7.90 -8.36 -1.21
N MET A 88 -9.15 -7.91 -1.34
CA MET A 88 -10.05 -7.70 -0.22
C MET A 88 -11.29 -8.57 -0.32
N PHE A 89 -11.82 -8.93 0.84
CA PHE A 89 -13.06 -9.66 1.00
C PHE A 89 -13.97 -8.88 1.95
N ASP A 90 -15.22 -8.68 1.55
CA ASP A 90 -16.19 -7.94 2.35
C ASP A 90 -17.12 -8.90 3.09
N ILE A 91 -17.27 -8.67 4.40
CA ILE A 91 -18.26 -9.33 5.25
C ILE A 91 -19.36 -8.30 5.49
N PRO A 92 -20.54 -8.42 4.84
CA PRO A 92 -21.61 -7.46 4.98
C PRO A 92 -22.20 -7.51 6.40
N LEU A 93 -22.31 -6.35 7.04
CA LEU A 93 -22.98 -6.18 8.33
C LEU A 93 -24.44 -5.77 8.18
N THR A 94 -24.77 -5.12 7.06
CA THR A 94 -26.13 -4.63 6.76
C THR A 94 -26.66 -5.21 5.46
N LYS A 95 -27.99 -5.29 5.33
CA LYS A 95 -28.64 -5.61 4.06
C LYS A 95 -28.25 -4.55 3.02
N GLY A 96 -27.89 -4.98 1.80
CA GLY A 96 -27.43 -4.08 0.75
C GLY A 96 -25.95 -3.70 0.81
N ASN A 97 -25.18 -4.23 1.79
CA ASN A 97 -23.74 -3.96 1.96
C ASN A 97 -23.40 -2.47 2.11
N THR A 98 -24.29 -1.71 2.77
CA THR A 98 -24.02 -0.29 3.09
C THR A 98 -22.96 -0.14 4.17
N VAL A 99 -22.88 -1.13 5.08
CA VAL A 99 -21.80 -1.24 6.08
C VAL A 99 -21.23 -2.66 6.03
N SER A 100 -19.92 -2.77 5.89
CA SER A 100 -19.22 -4.06 5.85
C SER A 100 -17.87 -4.00 6.56
N ILE A 101 -17.37 -5.16 6.93
CA ILE A 101 -15.97 -5.33 7.35
C ILE A 101 -15.21 -5.89 6.15
N GLY A 102 -14.16 -5.18 5.74
CA GLY A 102 -13.22 -5.62 4.72
C GLY A 102 -11.97 -6.19 5.35
N THR A 103 -11.54 -7.37 4.91
CA THR A 103 -10.26 -7.97 5.27
C THR A 103 -9.64 -8.62 4.04
N GLY A 104 -8.36 -8.97 4.10
CA GLY A 104 -7.71 -9.58 2.94
C GLY A 104 -6.20 -9.62 3.02
N LEU A 105 -5.56 -9.55 1.86
CA LEU A 105 -4.11 -9.51 1.73
C LEU A 105 -3.69 -8.25 0.98
N SER A 106 -2.66 -7.59 1.48
CA SER A 106 -2.07 -6.40 0.87
C SER A 106 -0.59 -6.62 0.65
N HIS A 107 -0.13 -6.39 -0.58
CA HIS A 107 1.28 -6.26 -0.92
C HIS A 107 1.56 -4.79 -1.18
N SER A 108 2.60 -4.25 -0.56
CA SER A 108 3.03 -2.86 -0.75
C SER A 108 4.47 -2.83 -1.25
N TYR A 109 4.67 -2.16 -2.36
CA TYR A 109 5.99 -1.73 -2.84
C TYR A 109 6.12 -0.24 -2.64
N HIS A 110 7.17 0.18 -1.96
CA HIS A 110 7.39 1.59 -1.68
C HIS A 110 8.82 1.97 -2.00
N VAL A 111 8.96 3.18 -2.52
CA VAL A 111 10.24 3.82 -2.75
C VAL A 111 10.16 5.22 -2.20
N THR A 112 11.18 5.60 -1.43
CA THR A 112 11.36 6.96 -0.93
C THR A 112 12.72 7.47 -1.38
N ARG A 113 12.73 8.56 -2.11
CA ARG A 113 13.96 9.23 -2.55
C ARG A 113 14.37 10.27 -1.53
N HIS A 114 15.65 10.30 -1.19
CA HIS A 114 16.18 11.19 -0.17
C HIS A 114 17.54 11.78 -0.56
N ASN A 115 17.97 12.74 0.21
CA ASN A 115 19.17 13.57 -0.02
C ASN A 115 20.44 13.04 0.65
N GLY A 116 20.44 11.86 1.25
CA GLY A 116 21.58 11.32 1.97
C GLY A 116 21.82 9.84 1.70
N HIS A 117 22.60 9.22 2.55
CA HIS A 117 22.93 7.80 2.51
C HIS A 117 22.57 7.15 3.84
N LEU A 118 22.01 5.94 3.78
CA LEU A 118 21.69 5.13 4.96
C LEU A 118 22.70 3.99 5.06
N ASP A 119 23.45 3.98 6.14
CA ASP A 119 24.42 2.94 6.44
C ASP A 119 24.01 2.15 7.69
N GLY A 120 23.96 0.83 7.54
CA GLY A 120 23.84 -0.08 8.67
C GLY A 120 25.20 -0.38 9.27
N ILE A 121 25.39 -0.09 10.55
CA ILE A 121 26.62 -0.39 11.30
C ILE A 121 26.36 -1.66 12.10
N ASP A 122 26.78 -2.80 11.54
CA ASP A 122 26.53 -4.13 12.17
C ASP A 122 27.12 -4.25 13.57
N SER A 123 28.33 -3.69 13.82
CA SER A 123 29.00 -3.76 15.12
C SER A 123 28.25 -3.03 16.24
N LEU A 124 27.45 -2.03 15.91
CA LEU A 124 26.65 -1.25 16.86
C LEU A 124 25.15 -1.62 16.81
N GLY A 125 24.73 -2.39 15.83
CA GLY A 125 23.33 -2.74 15.61
C GLY A 125 22.44 -1.51 15.36
N ILE A 126 22.96 -0.51 14.64
CA ILE A 126 22.27 0.75 14.35
C ILE A 126 22.32 1.09 12.85
N THR A 127 21.37 1.87 12.42
CA THR A 127 21.36 2.48 11.07
C THR A 127 21.50 3.99 11.19
N VAL A 128 22.54 4.53 10.59
CA VAL A 128 22.87 5.96 10.64
C VAL A 128 22.59 6.61 9.30
N TRP A 129 22.06 7.81 9.35
CA TRP A 129 21.87 8.63 8.17
C TRP A 129 23.05 9.60 8.02
N GLN A 130 23.64 9.60 6.84
CA GLN A 130 24.75 10.48 6.49
C GLN A 130 24.29 11.49 5.43
N PRO A 131 24.47 12.81 5.66
CA PRO A 131 24.14 13.81 4.66
C PRO A 131 25.07 13.67 3.45
N LYS A 132 24.58 14.08 2.30
CA LYS A 132 25.38 14.17 1.09
C LYS A 132 26.57 15.12 1.30
N GLN A 133 27.78 14.63 0.99
CA GLN A 133 28.98 15.46 0.95
C GLN A 133 29.00 16.28 -0.34
N PRO A 134 29.48 17.53 -0.31
CA PRO A 134 29.62 18.37 -1.52
C PRO A 134 30.53 17.77 -2.59
N THR A 135 31.48 16.94 -2.17
CA THR A 135 32.46 16.24 -3.03
C THR A 135 31.89 15.01 -3.70
N ASP A 136 30.75 14.48 -3.23
CA ASP A 136 30.17 13.30 -3.79
C ASP A 136 29.49 13.62 -5.13
N ASN A 137 29.88 12.89 -6.18
CA ASN A 137 29.18 12.88 -7.47
C ASN A 137 27.83 12.19 -7.37
N PHE A 138 27.08 12.60 -6.35
CA PHE A 138 25.80 12.03 -5.98
C PHE A 138 24.71 12.43 -6.96
N ARG A 139 23.99 11.46 -7.47
CA ARG A 139 22.88 11.67 -8.36
C ARG A 139 21.53 11.42 -7.69
N LYS A 140 21.39 10.31 -6.99
CA LYS A 140 20.20 10.00 -6.23
C LYS A 140 20.44 8.91 -5.20
N SER A 141 19.73 8.99 -4.08
CA SER A 141 19.56 7.91 -3.14
C SER A 141 18.08 7.56 -3.00
N LEU A 142 17.81 6.32 -2.75
CA LEU A 142 16.46 5.86 -2.48
C LEU A 142 16.46 4.68 -1.50
N LEU A 143 15.49 4.70 -0.61
CA LEU A 143 15.14 3.58 0.25
C LEU A 143 13.88 2.93 -0.33
N GLY A 144 14.00 1.67 -0.71
CA GLY A 144 12.89 0.90 -1.26
C GLY A 144 12.64 -0.38 -0.49
N GLY A 145 11.45 -0.94 -0.64
CA GLY A 145 11.15 -2.22 -0.01
C GLY A 145 9.80 -2.78 -0.36
N HIS A 146 9.61 -4.03 0.06
CA HIS A 146 8.36 -4.76 -0.10
C HIS A 146 7.83 -5.16 1.27
N SER A 147 6.53 -5.07 1.45
CA SER A 147 5.85 -5.55 2.65
C SER A 147 4.55 -6.28 2.31
N PHE A 148 4.21 -7.25 3.13
CA PHE A 148 2.93 -7.95 3.10
C PHE A 148 2.17 -7.66 4.37
N SER A 149 0.86 -7.41 4.26
CA SER A 149 0.03 -7.09 5.41
C SER A 149 -1.39 -7.62 5.25
N VAL A 150 -2.06 -7.77 6.37
CA VAL A 150 -3.47 -8.09 6.47
C VAL A 150 -4.20 -6.81 6.86
N PRO A 151 -5.00 -6.22 5.96
CA PRO A 151 -5.86 -5.09 6.28
C PRO A 151 -7.13 -5.56 7.01
N LEU A 152 -7.61 -4.71 7.90
CA LEU A 152 -8.93 -4.81 8.51
C LEU A 152 -9.58 -3.42 8.41
N GLU A 153 -10.69 -3.34 7.69
CA GLU A 153 -11.35 -2.08 7.34
C GLU A 153 -12.82 -2.12 7.72
N LEU A 154 -13.33 -1.02 8.26
CA LEU A 154 -14.75 -0.74 8.32
C LEU A 154 -15.11 0.10 7.08
N ARG A 155 -16.06 -0.40 6.31
CA ARG A 155 -16.45 0.14 5.01
C ARG A 155 -17.87 0.64 5.05
N PHE A 156 -18.05 1.88 4.60
CA PHE A 156 -19.35 2.53 4.48
C PHE A 156 -19.58 2.87 3.01
N HIS A 157 -20.67 2.36 2.44
CA HIS A 157 -21.08 2.64 1.07
C HIS A 157 -22.47 3.26 1.06
N LYS A 158 -22.64 4.40 0.40
CA LYS A 158 -23.95 4.99 0.22
C LYS A 158 -24.60 4.44 -1.05
N GLU A 159 -25.81 3.93 -0.95
CA GLU A 159 -26.63 3.54 -2.09
C GLU A 159 -27.10 4.81 -2.82
N SER A 160 -26.35 5.23 -3.82
CA SER A 160 -26.70 6.31 -4.74
C SER A 160 -25.90 6.14 -6.04
N TRP A 161 -26.32 6.78 -7.11
CA TRP A 161 -25.61 6.74 -8.38
C TRP A 161 -24.14 7.20 -8.28
N ARG A 162 -23.81 8.06 -7.29
CA ARG A 162 -22.44 8.52 -7.00
C ARG A 162 -21.63 7.49 -6.22
N HIS A 163 -22.27 6.53 -5.54
CA HIS A 163 -21.62 5.50 -4.72
C HIS A 163 -20.47 6.04 -3.88
N PHE A 164 -20.80 7.02 -3.03
CA PHE A 164 -19.82 7.55 -2.09
C PHE A 164 -19.39 6.45 -1.12
N LYS A 165 -18.08 6.36 -0.89
CA LYS A 165 -17.49 5.34 -0.04
C LYS A 165 -16.49 5.93 0.94
N VAL A 166 -16.50 5.37 2.14
CA VAL A 166 -15.53 5.65 3.21
C VAL A 166 -15.04 4.33 3.75
N HIS A 167 -13.75 4.09 3.68
CA HIS A 167 -13.12 2.93 4.31
C HIS A 167 -12.12 3.43 5.34
N ILE A 168 -12.23 2.95 6.57
CA ILE A 168 -11.33 3.29 7.68
C ILE A 168 -10.83 2.00 8.28
N GLY A 169 -9.53 1.86 8.45
CA GLY A 169 -9.00 0.62 8.97
C GLY A 169 -7.54 0.67 9.38
N GLY A 170 -7.05 -0.49 9.76
CA GLY A 170 -5.66 -0.74 10.07
C GLY A 170 -5.07 -1.84 9.19
N LYS A 171 -3.75 -1.91 9.16
CA LYS A 171 -2.98 -3.00 8.55
C LYS A 171 -1.93 -3.48 9.54
N VAL A 172 -1.83 -4.80 9.66
CA VAL A 172 -0.72 -5.45 10.40
C VAL A 172 0.02 -6.32 9.40
N GLY A 173 1.34 -6.25 9.39
CA GLY A 173 2.12 -6.96 8.38
C GLY A 173 3.59 -7.09 8.71
N ILE A 174 4.33 -7.51 7.71
CA ILE A 174 5.76 -7.75 7.78
C ILE A 174 6.49 -7.05 6.64
N GLN A 175 7.63 -6.48 6.94
CA GLN A 175 8.58 -5.95 5.96
C GLN A 175 9.45 -7.11 5.47
N THR A 176 9.27 -7.53 4.22
CA THR A 176 9.97 -8.70 3.67
C THR A 176 11.32 -8.37 3.08
N SER A 177 11.46 -7.18 2.51
CA SER A 177 12.74 -6.70 1.99
C SER A 177 12.83 -5.19 2.13
N MET A 178 14.04 -4.72 2.40
CA MET A 178 14.38 -3.31 2.38
C MET A 178 15.76 -3.17 1.74
N TYR A 179 15.95 -2.15 0.93
CA TYR A 179 17.22 -1.85 0.30
C TYR A 179 17.44 -0.36 0.17
N ASN A 180 18.66 0.06 0.41
CA ASN A 180 19.12 1.39 0.03
C ASN A 180 19.84 1.31 -1.32
N LYS A 181 19.48 2.18 -2.25
CA LYS A 181 20.13 2.28 -3.54
C LYS A 181 20.74 3.66 -3.68
N TYR A 182 22.04 3.69 -3.83
CA TYR A 182 22.85 4.89 -4.00
C TYR A 182 23.42 4.93 -5.42
N VAL A 183 23.29 6.06 -6.10
CA VAL A 183 23.75 6.23 -7.47
C VAL A 183 24.66 7.44 -7.53
N THR A 184 25.93 7.21 -7.95
CA THR A 184 26.95 8.22 -8.18
C THR A 184 27.36 8.27 -9.65
N GLY A 185 28.11 9.28 -10.04
CA GLY A 185 28.67 9.43 -11.39
C GLY A 185 27.79 10.16 -12.38
N GLN A 186 28.29 10.31 -13.61
CA GLN A 186 27.61 10.99 -14.72
C GLN A 186 26.70 10.04 -15.50
N TRP A 187 25.97 10.58 -16.48
CA TRP A 187 24.91 9.86 -17.20
C TRP A 187 25.37 8.57 -17.90
N LEU A 188 26.58 8.58 -18.45
CA LEU A 188 27.17 7.45 -19.18
C LEU A 188 28.04 6.56 -18.30
N ASP A 189 28.57 7.10 -17.19
CA ASP A 189 29.45 6.39 -16.25
C ASP A 189 28.83 6.51 -14.85
N ARG A 190 27.81 5.68 -14.61
CA ARG A 190 27.10 5.66 -13.34
C ARG A 190 27.45 4.41 -12.55
N ASP A 191 27.89 4.62 -11.33
CA ASP A 191 28.02 3.56 -10.36
C ASP A 191 26.73 3.41 -9.52
N VAL A 192 26.31 2.17 -9.29
CA VAL A 192 25.07 1.84 -8.58
C VAL A 192 25.37 0.88 -7.44
N THR A 193 25.42 1.41 -6.24
CA THR A 193 25.57 0.61 -5.02
C THR A 193 24.20 0.31 -4.42
N LYS A 194 23.96 -0.96 -4.08
CA LYS A 194 22.77 -1.39 -3.35
C LYS A 194 23.18 -2.06 -2.04
N SER A 195 22.64 -1.59 -0.94
CA SER A 195 22.79 -2.19 0.38
C SER A 195 21.45 -2.78 0.83
N TYR A 196 21.48 -4.02 1.28
CA TYR A 196 20.31 -4.75 1.81
C TYR A 196 20.42 -5.03 3.31
N LYS A 197 21.53 -4.63 3.94
CA LYS A 197 21.82 -4.94 5.33
C LYS A 197 21.47 -3.74 6.21
N PHE A 198 20.41 -3.91 6.99
CA PHE A 198 20.02 -3.01 8.06
C PHE A 198 19.83 -3.85 9.32
N PRO A 199 20.77 -3.81 10.27
CA PRO A 199 20.81 -4.72 11.42
C PRO A 199 19.60 -4.55 12.34
N ASP A 200 19.02 -3.37 12.37
CA ASP A 200 17.91 -2.95 13.22
C ASP A 200 16.61 -2.70 12.46
N GLN A 201 16.47 -3.26 11.25
CA GLN A 201 15.24 -3.14 10.49
C GLN A 201 14.04 -3.67 11.28
N ASN A 202 12.99 -2.86 11.38
CA ASN A 202 11.75 -3.30 12.00
C ASN A 202 11.01 -4.26 11.06
N PHE A 203 10.87 -5.50 11.51
CA PHE A 203 10.24 -6.56 10.73
C PHE A 203 8.72 -6.42 10.69
N PHE A 204 8.11 -6.05 11.82
CA PHE A 204 6.67 -5.87 11.92
C PHE A 204 6.23 -4.47 11.52
N LEU A 205 5.09 -4.39 10.86
CA LEU A 205 4.46 -3.14 10.45
C LEU A 205 3.03 -3.10 10.96
N TYR A 206 2.65 -1.97 11.54
CA TYR A 206 1.25 -1.69 11.87
C TYR A 206 0.92 -0.24 11.54
N SER A 207 -0.21 -0.05 10.87
CA SER A 207 -0.60 1.24 10.33
C SER A 207 -2.11 1.44 10.39
N ALA A 208 -2.54 2.70 10.41
CA ALA A 208 -3.90 3.08 10.10
C ALA A 208 -3.97 3.63 8.68
N HIS A 209 -5.13 3.48 8.06
CA HIS A 209 -5.38 4.05 6.74
C HIS A 209 -6.85 4.45 6.56
N ILE A 210 -7.06 5.36 5.63
CA ILE A 210 -8.37 5.85 5.24
C ILE A 210 -8.46 5.93 3.72
N ARG A 211 -9.65 5.59 3.17
CA ARG A 211 -10.01 5.87 1.78
C ARG A 211 -11.32 6.63 1.75
N LEU A 212 -11.35 7.72 0.99
CA LEU A 212 -12.52 8.58 0.81
C LEU A 212 -12.74 8.77 -0.68
N GLY A 213 -13.89 8.38 -1.19
CA GLY A 213 -14.11 8.50 -2.62
C GLY A 213 -15.50 8.12 -3.10
N PHE A 214 -15.57 7.93 -4.39
CA PHE A 214 -16.81 7.57 -5.07
C PHE A 214 -16.53 6.58 -6.20
N ARG A 215 -17.43 5.64 -6.37
CA ARG A 215 -17.33 4.56 -7.36
C ARG A 215 -15.98 3.83 -7.25
N ASN A 216 -15.17 3.92 -8.30
CA ASN A 216 -13.91 3.21 -8.44
C ASN A 216 -12.71 3.99 -7.89
N TRP A 217 -12.88 5.29 -7.61
CA TRP A 217 -11.80 6.17 -7.21
C TRP A 217 -11.94 6.57 -5.74
N ALA A 218 -10.82 6.66 -5.06
CA ALA A 218 -10.76 7.23 -3.73
C ALA A 218 -9.41 7.92 -3.49
N LEU A 219 -9.41 8.92 -2.62
CA LEU A 219 -8.21 9.42 -1.99
C LEU A 219 -7.78 8.42 -0.93
N PHE A 220 -6.50 8.14 -0.86
CA PHE A 220 -5.89 7.24 0.09
C PHE A 220 -4.93 7.97 1.00
N GLY A 221 -4.99 7.68 2.30
CA GLY A 221 -4.02 8.12 3.29
C GLY A 221 -3.67 6.99 4.25
N SER A 222 -2.41 6.87 4.64
CA SER A 222 -1.94 5.87 5.60
C SER A 222 -0.80 6.41 6.44
N TYR A 223 -0.76 6.00 7.71
CA TYR A 223 0.27 6.31 8.67
C TYR A 223 0.75 5.05 9.38
N ASN A 224 2.05 4.79 9.36
CA ASN A 224 2.67 3.71 10.12
C ASN A 224 3.01 4.19 11.54
N PHE A 225 2.54 3.47 12.55
CA PHE A 225 2.79 3.82 13.95
C PHE A 225 4.19 3.43 14.42
N ASN A 226 4.76 2.39 13.83
CA ASN A 226 6.12 1.99 14.14
C ASN A 226 7.14 2.66 13.20
N THR A 227 8.32 2.88 13.74
CA THR A 227 9.48 3.38 13.00
C THR A 227 10.04 2.29 12.07
N ILE A 228 10.79 2.68 11.06
CA ILE A 228 11.44 1.74 10.13
C ILE A 228 12.52 0.93 10.86
N PHE A 229 13.25 1.58 11.77
CA PHE A 229 14.32 0.99 12.54
C PHE A 229 13.89 0.82 14.00
N SER A 230 14.26 -0.30 14.60
CA SER A 230 13.86 -0.65 15.98
C SER A 230 14.76 -0.06 17.04
N ASN A 231 16.02 0.23 16.70
CA ASN A 231 16.97 0.77 17.66
C ASN A 231 16.71 2.28 17.90
N PRO A 232 16.56 2.74 19.15
CA PRO A 232 16.32 4.15 19.46
C PRO A 232 17.48 5.08 19.06
N ASN A 233 18.70 4.54 18.90
CA ASN A 233 19.87 5.30 18.45
C ASN A 233 19.96 5.43 16.93
N SER A 234 19.09 4.74 16.20
CA SER A 234 18.97 4.85 14.75
C SER A 234 18.05 6.01 14.37
N ILE A 235 18.08 6.41 13.13
CA ILE A 235 17.17 7.44 12.62
C ILE A 235 15.70 7.01 12.79
N GLN A 236 14.91 7.84 13.47
CA GLN A 236 13.52 7.56 13.81
C GLN A 236 12.58 8.13 12.73
N LEU A 237 12.09 7.26 11.87
CA LEU A 237 11.22 7.63 10.74
C LEU A 237 9.95 6.79 10.70
N ASN A 238 8.79 7.45 10.71
CA ASN A 238 7.49 6.84 10.52
C ASN A 238 7.00 7.10 9.09
N ARG A 239 6.57 6.05 8.41
CA ARG A 239 6.08 6.16 7.02
C ARG A 239 4.70 6.76 6.95
N VAL A 240 4.53 7.73 6.06
CA VAL A 240 3.25 8.29 5.64
C VAL A 240 3.07 8.05 4.16
N GLN A 241 1.88 7.68 3.75
CA GLN A 241 1.52 7.51 2.35
C GLN A 241 0.26 8.30 2.05
N MET A 242 0.25 9.02 0.94
CA MET A 242 -0.93 9.70 0.40
C MET A 242 -1.04 9.39 -1.09
N GLY A 243 -2.25 9.27 -1.60
CA GLY A 243 -2.38 8.95 -3.02
C GLY A 243 -3.80 8.72 -3.50
N LEU A 244 -3.87 8.03 -4.63
CA LEU A 244 -5.11 7.67 -5.28
C LEU A 244 -5.31 6.16 -5.23
N SER A 245 -6.51 5.77 -4.87
CA SER A 245 -6.97 4.39 -4.81
C SER A 245 -7.92 4.11 -5.96
N ILE A 246 -7.73 2.99 -6.63
CA ILE A 246 -8.54 2.54 -7.75
C ILE A 246 -9.05 1.14 -7.42
N SER A 247 -10.38 0.99 -7.37
CA SER A 247 -11.03 -0.30 -7.16
C SER A 247 -11.47 -0.88 -8.50
N LEU A 248 -11.00 -2.09 -8.83
CA LEU A 248 -11.30 -2.70 -10.12
C LEU A 248 -12.60 -3.52 -10.10
N PHE A 249 -12.85 -4.31 -9.08
CA PHE A 249 -14.05 -5.14 -8.89
C PHE A 249 -14.17 -5.63 -7.44
#